data_875f7d006fe859e2b5acb74f9365a1e4
#
_entry.id   875f7d006fe859e2b5acb74f9365a1e4
#
_cell.length_a   1.000
_cell.length_b   1.000
_cell.length_c   1.000
_cell.angle_alpha   90.00
_cell.angle_beta   90.00
_cell.angle_gamma   90.00
#
_symmetry.space_group_name_H-M   'P 1'
#
loop_
_entity.id
_entity.type
_entity.pdbx_description
1 polymer ?
#
loop_
_entity_poly.entity_id
_entity_poly.type
_entity_poly.pdbx_seq_one_letter_code
_entity_poly.pdbx_strand_id
1 'polypeptide(L)'
;MLQRTVISAVLMFAAIITCARPAHAQQTLNFTLGYFNPLGWESRDPDDVLNVNHSFLAFDLDEFGGASLGGEWLVGLGRFFEAGAGFSYTGQTVPSVYRDFIDSDGTEIDQDLELRIVPIAFTVRVLPFGQSTPVQPYFGGGLGIINWRYRETGEFVDFGAGREIFEDTFEDSGSSTGAIFVGGVRFAGPRFSTGGEIRYQHAEGDLSRDFAGSKIDLGGWTYNFTVGMRF
;
A
#
# COMPACT_ATOMS: atom_id res chain seq x y z
N MET A 1 -18.16 -10.93 -23.90
CA MET A 1 -19.14 -10.29 -23.01
C MET A 1 -18.49 -9.26 -22.08
N LEU A 2 -17.34 -9.52 -21.50
CA LEU A 2 -16.63 -8.63 -20.56
C LEU A 2 -16.38 -7.21 -21.11
N GLN A 3 -15.95 -7.11 -22.37
CA GLN A 3 -15.59 -5.82 -22.98
C GLN A 3 -16.78 -4.85 -23.12
N ARG A 4 -18.00 -5.37 -23.35
CA ARG A 4 -19.22 -4.54 -23.42
C ARG A 4 -19.66 -4.03 -22.06
N THR A 5 -19.43 -4.80 -21.00
CA THR A 5 -19.77 -4.41 -19.61
C THR A 5 -18.86 -3.30 -19.10
N VAL A 6 -17.56 -3.37 -19.43
CA VAL A 6 -16.57 -2.32 -19.07
C VAL A 6 -16.88 -1.00 -19.78
N ILE A 7 -17.20 -1.04 -21.09
CA ILE A 7 -17.55 0.16 -21.85
C ILE A 7 -18.84 0.80 -21.32
N SER A 8 -19.85 -0.01 -20.94
CA SER A 8 -21.08 0.52 -20.35
C SER A 8 -20.86 1.15 -18.98
N ALA A 9 -19.98 0.59 -18.15
CA ALA A 9 -19.62 1.16 -16.85
C ALA A 9 -18.86 2.48 -16.99
N VAL A 10 -17.91 2.58 -17.93
CA VAL A 10 -17.17 3.82 -18.24
C VAL A 10 -18.09 4.90 -18.79
N LEU A 11 -19.03 4.55 -19.68
CA LEU A 11 -20.01 5.50 -20.23
C LEU A 11 -21.00 5.97 -19.16
N MET A 12 -21.41 5.12 -18.23
CA MET A 12 -22.28 5.49 -17.12
C MET A 12 -21.55 6.44 -16.14
N PHE A 13 -20.27 6.19 -15.88
CA PHE A 13 -19.43 7.07 -15.07
C PHE A 13 -19.21 8.44 -15.73
N ALA A 14 -18.96 8.46 -17.04
CA ALA A 14 -18.83 9.68 -17.84
C ALA A 14 -20.14 10.51 -17.89
N ALA A 15 -21.31 9.85 -17.96
CA ALA A 15 -22.61 10.51 -17.97
C ALA A 15 -22.96 11.18 -16.63
N ILE A 16 -22.50 10.65 -15.50
CA ILE A 16 -22.69 11.25 -14.18
C ILE A 16 -21.89 12.56 -14.07
N ILE A 17 -20.71 12.65 -14.68
CA ILE A 17 -19.85 13.85 -14.66
C ILE A 17 -20.46 15.00 -15.46
N THR A 18 -21.21 14.72 -16.53
CA THR A 18 -21.78 15.75 -17.41
C THR A 18 -23.08 16.39 -16.89
N CYS A 19 -23.75 15.80 -15.90
CA CYS A 19 -24.97 16.35 -15.30
C CYS A 19 -24.72 17.26 -14.09
N ALA A 20 -23.48 17.42 -13.64
CA ALA A 20 -23.15 18.33 -12.56
C ALA A 20 -23.26 19.78 -13.07
N ARG A 21 -24.29 20.52 -12.61
CA ARG A 21 -24.25 21.98 -12.65
C ARG A 21 -22.92 22.44 -12.04
N PRO A 22 -22.33 23.60 -12.44
CA PRO A 22 -21.14 24.12 -11.79
C PRO A 22 -21.50 24.57 -10.36
N ALA A 23 -21.70 23.61 -9.48
CA ALA A 23 -21.47 23.82 -8.07
C ALA A 23 -19.95 24.02 -7.98
N HIS A 24 -19.48 25.06 -7.31
CA HIS A 24 -18.08 25.21 -6.96
C HIS A 24 -17.69 23.98 -6.14
N ALA A 25 -17.25 22.92 -6.86
CA ALA A 25 -16.80 21.69 -6.26
C ALA A 25 -15.52 22.05 -5.52
N GLN A 26 -15.59 22.09 -4.20
CA GLN A 26 -14.42 22.36 -3.39
C GLN A 26 -13.38 21.29 -3.69
N GLN A 27 -12.19 21.74 -4.06
CA GLN A 27 -11.06 20.85 -4.30
C GLN A 27 -10.06 20.98 -3.16
N THR A 28 -9.40 19.89 -2.85
CA THR A 28 -8.35 19.87 -1.84
C THR A 28 -7.19 19.02 -2.35
N LEU A 29 -5.99 19.57 -2.32
CA LEU A 29 -4.77 18.84 -2.55
C LEU A 29 -4.14 18.54 -1.19
N ASN A 30 -4.11 17.28 -0.80
CA ASN A 30 -3.50 16.81 0.45
C ASN A 30 -2.10 16.27 0.21
N PHE A 31 -1.21 16.57 1.14
CA PHE A 31 0.05 15.85 1.37
C PHE A 31 -0.09 15.00 2.61
N THR A 32 0.45 13.80 2.57
CA THR A 32 0.39 12.83 3.66
C THR A 32 1.79 12.41 4.08
N LEU A 33 2.00 12.40 5.38
CA LEU A 33 3.18 11.83 6.03
C LEU A 33 2.67 10.81 7.05
N GLY A 34 3.13 9.58 6.97
CA GLY A 34 2.62 8.53 7.84
C GLY A 34 3.60 7.40 8.08
N TYR A 35 3.04 6.34 8.66
CA TYR A 35 3.73 5.09 8.92
C TYR A 35 2.86 3.93 8.42
N PHE A 36 3.43 3.11 7.57
CA PHE A 36 2.82 1.86 7.09
C PHE A 36 3.21 0.72 8.03
N ASN A 37 2.24 -0.10 8.41
CA ASN A 37 2.40 -1.30 9.19
C ASN A 37 1.82 -2.49 8.42
N PRO A 38 2.62 -3.51 8.03
CA PRO A 38 2.14 -4.67 7.30
C PRO A 38 1.15 -5.49 8.12
N LEU A 39 0.36 -6.34 7.47
CA LEU A 39 -0.49 -7.32 8.15
C LEU A 39 0.36 -8.36 8.87
N GLY A 40 -0.06 -8.73 10.08
CA GLY A 40 0.64 -9.72 10.90
C GLY A 40 0.63 -11.12 10.30
N TRP A 41 1.52 -11.98 10.80
CA TRP A 41 1.75 -13.35 10.31
C TRP A 41 0.48 -14.18 10.13
N GLU A 42 -0.46 -14.09 11.07
CA GLU A 42 -1.71 -14.85 11.05
C GLU A 42 -2.67 -14.47 9.91
N SER A 43 -2.47 -13.29 9.32
CA SER A 43 -3.33 -12.74 8.25
C SER A 43 -2.75 -12.96 6.86
N ARG A 44 -1.51 -13.46 6.76
CA ARG A 44 -0.81 -13.70 5.50
C ARG A 44 -1.10 -15.10 4.96
N ASP A 45 -1.10 -15.24 3.63
CA ASP A 45 -1.20 -16.56 2.99
C ASP A 45 -0.02 -17.46 3.44
N PRO A 46 -0.24 -18.75 3.69
CA PRO A 46 0.86 -19.69 3.99
C PRO A 46 1.95 -19.75 2.90
N ASP A 47 1.61 -19.40 1.65
CA ASP A 47 2.54 -19.36 0.50
C ASP A 47 3.10 -17.95 0.25
N ASP A 48 2.88 -17.03 1.18
CA ASP A 48 3.49 -15.70 1.17
C ASP A 48 5.00 -15.81 1.41
N VAL A 49 5.79 -15.12 0.59
CA VAL A 49 7.26 -15.21 0.60
C VAL A 49 7.87 -14.87 1.95
N LEU A 50 7.35 -13.85 2.66
CA LEU A 50 7.86 -13.50 3.98
C LEU A 50 7.52 -14.58 5.01
N ASN A 51 6.34 -15.20 4.89
CA ASN A 51 5.93 -16.30 5.76
C ASN A 51 6.80 -17.55 5.54
N VAL A 52 7.09 -17.88 4.29
CA VAL A 52 7.99 -18.99 3.93
C VAL A 52 9.42 -18.69 4.37
N ASN A 53 9.95 -17.51 4.07
CA ASN A 53 11.29 -17.08 4.46
C ASN A 53 11.48 -17.08 5.97
N HIS A 54 10.47 -16.68 6.75
CA HIS A 54 10.53 -16.72 8.21
C HIS A 54 10.74 -18.13 8.79
N SER A 55 10.47 -19.18 8.02
CA SER A 55 10.72 -20.57 8.45
C SER A 55 12.22 -20.90 8.54
N PHE A 56 13.09 -20.22 7.80
CA PHE A 56 14.54 -20.47 7.76
C PHE A 56 15.40 -19.21 7.93
N LEU A 57 14.83 -17.99 7.77
CA LEU A 57 15.49 -16.72 8.06
C LEU A 57 15.00 -16.14 9.39
N ALA A 58 15.87 -15.41 10.07
CA ALA A 58 15.56 -14.65 11.27
C ALA A 58 15.40 -13.18 10.90
N PHE A 59 14.18 -12.68 10.99
CA PHE A 59 13.80 -11.26 10.85
C PHE A 59 12.43 -11.05 11.50
N ASP A 60 12.08 -9.78 11.77
CA ASP A 60 10.78 -9.42 12.30
C ASP A 60 9.91 -8.76 11.22
N LEU A 61 8.63 -9.15 11.13
CA LEU A 61 7.69 -8.61 10.15
C LEU A 61 7.46 -7.11 10.33
N ASP A 62 7.49 -6.63 11.56
CA ASP A 62 7.29 -5.22 11.89
C ASP A 62 8.39 -4.31 11.29
N GLU A 63 9.58 -4.88 10.97
CA GLU A 63 10.67 -4.16 10.31
C GLU A 63 10.37 -3.77 8.86
N PHE A 64 9.41 -4.47 8.20
CA PHE A 64 8.86 -4.04 6.91
C PHE A 64 7.89 -2.87 7.04
N GLY A 65 7.51 -2.49 8.26
CA GLY A 65 6.81 -1.26 8.54
C GLY A 65 7.72 -0.05 8.40
N GLY A 66 7.19 1.09 7.91
CA GLY A 66 8.04 2.24 7.72
C GLY A 66 7.34 3.52 7.32
N ALA A 67 8.15 4.55 7.13
CA ALA A 67 7.66 5.85 6.71
C ALA A 67 6.89 5.77 5.39
N SER A 68 5.75 6.44 5.34
CA SER A 68 4.90 6.55 4.16
C SER A 68 4.73 8.02 3.79
N LEU A 69 5.01 8.35 2.54
CA LEU A 69 4.84 9.69 1.98
C LEU A 69 3.85 9.61 0.82
N GLY A 70 2.95 10.61 0.71
CA GLY A 70 1.99 10.58 -0.36
C GLY A 70 1.32 11.92 -0.64
N GLY A 71 0.43 11.88 -1.63
CA GLY A 71 -0.42 12.98 -2.00
C GLY A 71 -1.75 12.50 -2.53
N GLU A 72 -2.78 13.32 -2.35
CA GLU A 72 -4.13 12.99 -2.77
C GLU A 72 -4.88 14.25 -3.20
N TRP A 73 -5.56 14.15 -4.31
CA TRP A 73 -6.48 15.15 -4.80
C TRP A 73 -7.91 14.73 -4.48
N LEU A 74 -8.62 15.58 -3.76
CA LEU A 74 -10.00 15.40 -3.37
C LEU A 74 -10.90 16.41 -4.09
N VAL A 75 -12.02 15.92 -4.59
CA VAL A 75 -13.06 16.71 -5.25
C VAL A 75 -14.38 16.50 -4.52
N GLY A 76 -14.98 17.59 -4.05
CA GLY A 76 -16.29 17.56 -3.40
C GLY A 76 -17.41 17.20 -4.37
N LEU A 77 -18.20 16.20 -4.02
CA LEU A 77 -19.39 15.76 -4.74
C LEU A 77 -20.65 16.11 -3.95
N GLY A 78 -21.00 17.42 -3.98
CA GLY A 78 -22.08 17.95 -3.17
C GLY A 78 -21.68 18.17 -1.71
N ARG A 79 -22.64 18.05 -0.78
CA ARG A 79 -22.42 18.42 0.62
C ARG A 79 -21.71 17.36 1.46
N PHE A 80 -21.95 16.10 1.17
CA PHE A 80 -21.59 15.00 2.05
C PHE A 80 -20.62 13.98 1.45
N PHE A 81 -20.22 14.15 0.20
CA PHE A 81 -19.38 13.19 -0.50
C PHE A 81 -18.13 13.86 -1.09
N GLU A 82 -17.05 13.13 -1.15
CA GLU A 82 -15.83 13.49 -1.88
C GLU A 82 -15.34 12.28 -2.68
N ALA A 83 -14.80 12.55 -3.86
CA ALA A 83 -13.99 11.57 -4.60
C ALA A 83 -12.52 11.95 -4.46
N GLY A 84 -11.66 10.95 -4.31
CA GLY A 84 -10.22 11.12 -4.16
C GLY A 84 -9.44 10.28 -5.16
N ALA A 85 -8.34 10.85 -5.65
CA ALA A 85 -7.30 10.13 -6.36
C ALA A 85 -5.95 10.48 -5.74
N GLY A 86 -5.17 9.47 -5.36
CA GLY A 86 -3.92 9.72 -4.67
C GLY A 86 -2.91 8.61 -4.86
N PHE A 87 -1.71 8.84 -4.37
CA PHE A 87 -0.64 7.86 -4.33
C PHE A 87 0.11 7.98 -3.00
N SER A 88 0.80 6.90 -2.63
CA SER A 88 1.78 6.92 -1.55
C SER A 88 2.98 6.06 -1.91
N TYR A 89 4.04 6.20 -1.14
CA TYR A 89 5.28 5.44 -1.28
C TYR A 89 5.70 4.95 0.10
N THR A 90 6.03 3.67 0.18
CA THR A 90 6.67 3.04 1.34
C THR A 90 7.71 2.07 0.81
N GLY A 91 8.90 2.04 1.42
CA GLY A 91 9.95 1.09 1.09
C GLY A 91 10.84 0.85 2.29
N GLN A 92 11.18 -0.42 2.54
CA GLN A 92 12.03 -0.87 3.63
C GLN A 92 12.97 -1.95 3.15
N THR A 93 14.15 -1.97 3.75
CA THR A 93 15.12 -3.05 3.64
C THR A 93 15.31 -3.63 5.03
N VAL A 94 15.13 -4.93 5.16
CA VAL A 94 15.18 -5.68 6.42
C VAL A 94 16.35 -6.65 6.33
N PRO A 95 17.38 -6.51 7.17
CA PRO A 95 18.46 -7.49 7.24
C PRO A 95 17.93 -8.80 7.87
N SER A 96 18.39 -9.92 7.36
CA SER A 96 18.02 -11.24 7.83
C SER A 96 19.22 -12.18 7.80
N VAL A 97 19.21 -13.21 8.66
CA VAL A 97 20.25 -14.24 8.71
C VAL A 97 19.61 -15.61 8.72
N TYR A 98 20.29 -16.62 8.20
CA TYR A 98 19.83 -18.00 8.32
C TYR A 98 19.85 -18.48 9.79
N ARG A 99 18.75 -19.10 10.25
CA ARG A 99 18.60 -19.53 11.67
C ARG A 99 19.49 -20.72 12.04
N ASP A 100 19.59 -21.69 11.14
CA ASP A 100 20.18 -23.00 11.41
C ASP A 100 21.46 -23.28 10.57
N PHE A 101 21.97 -22.25 9.90
CA PHE A 101 23.15 -22.36 9.04
C PHE A 101 24.14 -21.24 9.33
N ILE A 102 25.40 -21.63 9.34
CA ILE A 102 26.57 -20.75 9.40
C ILE A 102 27.53 -21.16 8.29
N ASP A 103 28.32 -20.25 7.78
CA ASP A 103 29.35 -20.56 6.81
C ASP A 103 30.46 -21.41 7.42
N SER A 104 31.27 -22.01 6.58
CA SER A 104 32.38 -22.89 6.94
C SER A 104 33.47 -22.19 7.80
N ASP A 105 33.57 -20.88 7.71
CA ASP A 105 34.48 -20.05 8.50
C ASP A 105 33.85 -19.58 9.85
N GLY A 106 32.57 -19.89 10.09
CA GLY A 106 31.83 -19.57 11.30
C GLY A 106 31.11 -18.22 11.26
N THR A 107 31.04 -17.55 10.09
CA THR A 107 30.23 -16.34 9.90
C THR A 107 28.75 -16.67 9.69
N GLU A 108 27.88 -15.71 10.02
CA GLU A 108 26.47 -15.80 9.69
C GLU A 108 26.27 -15.59 8.18
N ILE A 109 25.29 -16.28 7.61
CA ILE A 109 24.87 -16.16 6.21
C ILE A 109 23.76 -15.10 6.19
N ASP A 110 24.03 -13.94 5.63
CA ASP A 110 23.15 -12.78 5.70
C ASP A 110 22.50 -12.44 4.35
N GLN A 111 21.27 -11.94 4.45
CA GLN A 111 20.47 -11.45 3.34
C GLN A 111 19.76 -10.16 3.70
N ASP A 112 19.64 -9.27 2.74
CA ASP A 112 18.77 -8.10 2.80
C ASP A 112 17.46 -8.36 2.02
N LEU A 113 16.33 -8.20 2.71
CA LEU A 113 14.99 -8.32 2.15
C LEU A 113 14.41 -6.93 1.92
N GLU A 114 14.28 -6.49 0.67
CA GLU A 114 13.72 -5.18 0.32
C GLU A 114 12.28 -5.31 -0.18
N LEU A 115 11.35 -4.58 0.43
CA LEU A 115 9.98 -4.46 -0.05
C LEU A 115 9.63 -2.98 -0.28
N ARG A 116 9.18 -2.67 -1.50
CA ARG A 116 8.66 -1.36 -1.88
C ARG A 116 7.22 -1.48 -2.36
N ILE A 117 6.34 -0.60 -1.86
CA ILE A 117 4.91 -0.57 -2.18
C ILE A 117 4.53 0.87 -2.58
N VAL A 118 3.90 1.00 -3.76
CA VAL A 118 3.45 2.28 -4.33
C VAL A 118 1.99 2.16 -4.78
N PRO A 119 1.02 2.31 -3.88
CA PRO A 119 -0.39 2.28 -4.23
C PRO A 119 -0.81 3.58 -4.93
N ILE A 120 -1.59 3.44 -6.01
CA ILE A 120 -2.38 4.50 -6.64
C ILE A 120 -3.83 4.22 -6.28
N ALA A 121 -4.46 5.08 -5.49
CA ALA A 121 -5.75 4.86 -4.87
C ALA A 121 -6.83 5.76 -5.49
N PHE A 122 -8.01 5.19 -5.71
CA PHE A 122 -9.24 5.92 -6.08
C PHE A 122 -10.28 5.63 -5.01
N THR A 123 -10.74 6.67 -4.31
CA THR A 123 -11.62 6.53 -3.14
C THR A 123 -12.86 7.40 -3.26
N VAL A 124 -13.92 6.97 -2.61
CA VAL A 124 -15.11 7.80 -2.32
C VAL A 124 -15.27 7.87 -0.82
N ARG A 125 -15.48 9.08 -0.31
CA ARG A 125 -15.60 9.38 1.12
C ARG A 125 -16.96 9.96 1.43
N VAL A 126 -17.47 9.63 2.60
CA VAL A 126 -18.66 10.21 3.22
C VAL A 126 -18.20 11.14 4.33
N LEU A 127 -18.74 12.34 4.36
CA LEU A 127 -18.52 13.34 5.40
C LEU A 127 -19.85 13.56 6.14
N PRO A 128 -20.09 12.89 7.26
CA PRO A 128 -21.41 12.94 7.95
C PRO A 128 -21.84 14.35 8.35
N PHE A 129 -20.88 15.24 8.64
CA PHE A 129 -21.16 16.63 9.02
C PHE A 129 -21.14 17.61 7.84
N GLY A 130 -20.78 17.09 6.65
CA GLY A 130 -20.67 17.88 5.42
C GLY A 130 -19.37 18.66 5.32
N GLN A 131 -19.13 19.21 4.11
CA GLN A 131 -17.88 19.90 3.75
C GLN A 131 -17.75 21.32 4.29
N SER A 132 -18.84 21.91 4.80
CA SER A 132 -18.87 23.30 5.30
C SER A 132 -18.54 23.43 6.79
N THR A 133 -18.38 22.30 7.50
CA THR A 133 -18.04 22.30 8.93
C THR A 133 -16.52 22.42 9.15
N PRO A 134 -16.08 23.09 10.24
CA PRO A 134 -14.65 23.19 10.56
C PRO A 134 -14.03 21.83 10.91
N VAL A 135 -14.81 20.94 11.52
CA VAL A 135 -14.38 19.57 11.87
C VAL A 135 -15.14 18.61 10.99
N GLN A 136 -14.40 17.86 10.20
CA GLN A 136 -14.92 16.97 9.16
C GLN A 136 -14.44 15.55 9.40
N PRO A 137 -15.15 14.76 10.22
CA PRO A 137 -14.91 13.32 10.24
C PRO A 137 -15.34 12.73 8.88
N TYR A 138 -14.61 11.75 8.42
CA TYR A 138 -14.92 11.05 7.17
C TYR A 138 -14.54 9.57 7.25
N PHE A 139 -15.21 8.80 6.43
CA PHE A 139 -14.87 7.41 6.16
C PHE A 139 -15.21 7.07 4.72
N GLY A 140 -14.56 6.11 4.16
CA GLY A 140 -14.79 5.75 2.78
C GLY A 140 -14.00 4.52 2.35
N GLY A 141 -14.08 4.26 1.07
CA GLY A 141 -13.35 3.14 0.48
C GLY A 141 -13.23 3.31 -1.02
N GLY A 142 -12.50 2.39 -1.62
CA GLY A 142 -12.23 2.42 -3.05
C GLY A 142 -11.34 1.27 -3.49
N LEU A 143 -10.70 1.48 -4.63
CA LEU A 143 -9.79 0.53 -5.24
C LEU A 143 -8.41 1.17 -5.41
N GLY A 144 -7.39 0.34 -5.31
CA GLY A 144 -6.00 0.72 -5.58
C GLY A 144 -5.36 -0.16 -6.63
N ILE A 145 -4.49 0.46 -7.42
CA ILE A 145 -3.49 -0.24 -8.22
C ILE A 145 -2.20 -0.15 -7.42
N ILE A 146 -1.75 -1.28 -6.88
CA ILE A 146 -0.62 -1.34 -5.96
C ILE A 146 0.57 -1.87 -6.73
N ASN A 147 1.49 -0.95 -7.09
CA ASN A 147 2.75 -1.31 -7.70
C ASN A 147 3.70 -1.71 -6.60
N TRP A 148 4.40 -2.81 -6.78
CA TRP A 148 5.31 -3.35 -5.79
C TRP A 148 6.60 -3.85 -6.42
N ARG A 149 7.64 -3.93 -5.60
CA ARG A 149 8.91 -4.59 -5.91
C ARG A 149 9.40 -5.28 -4.64
N TYR A 150 9.77 -6.54 -4.80
CA TYR A 150 10.41 -7.33 -3.76
C TYR A 150 11.77 -7.81 -4.26
N ARG A 151 12.78 -7.74 -3.39
CA ARG A 151 14.15 -8.13 -3.71
C ARG A 151 14.77 -8.82 -2.50
N GLU A 152 15.54 -9.86 -2.78
CA GLU A 152 16.42 -10.56 -1.84
C GLU A 152 17.83 -10.44 -2.36
N THR A 153 18.77 -9.96 -1.54
CA THR A 153 20.18 -9.77 -1.91
C THR A 153 21.07 -10.26 -0.80
N GLY A 154 22.12 -11.00 -1.12
CA GLY A 154 23.10 -11.50 -0.17
C GLY A 154 23.49 -12.93 -0.46
N GLU A 155 23.75 -13.69 0.61
CA GLU A 155 24.21 -15.07 0.56
C GLU A 155 23.04 -16.04 0.63
N PHE A 156 23.04 -17.04 -0.25
CA PHE A 156 22.00 -18.06 -0.35
C PHE A 156 22.57 -19.45 -0.14
N VAL A 157 21.79 -20.34 0.47
CA VAL A 157 22.14 -21.75 0.65
C VAL A 157 21.43 -22.60 -0.40
N ASP A 158 22.17 -23.25 -1.29
CA ASP A 158 21.61 -24.24 -2.21
C ASP A 158 21.39 -25.58 -1.50
N PHE A 159 20.16 -25.86 -1.08
CA PHE A 159 19.81 -27.12 -0.43
C PHE A 159 19.87 -28.32 -1.35
N GLY A 160 19.89 -28.14 -2.68
CA GLY A 160 19.99 -29.20 -3.69
C GLY A 160 21.42 -29.60 -4.00
N ALA A 161 22.37 -28.67 -3.98
CA ALA A 161 23.79 -28.87 -4.36
C ALA A 161 24.72 -29.05 -3.15
N GLY A 162 24.28 -29.74 -2.10
CA GLY A 162 25.14 -30.04 -0.95
C GLY A 162 25.35 -28.91 0.03
N ARG A 163 24.48 -27.90 0.03
CA ARG A 163 24.51 -26.70 0.88
C ARG A 163 25.66 -25.76 0.50
N GLU A 164 25.89 -25.59 -0.78
CA GLU A 164 26.82 -24.59 -1.29
C GLU A 164 26.27 -23.20 -1.02
N ILE A 165 27.10 -22.28 -0.52
CA ILE A 165 26.75 -20.88 -0.29
C ILE A 165 27.18 -20.10 -1.52
N PHE A 166 26.28 -19.24 -2.03
CA PHE A 166 26.54 -18.38 -3.18
C PHE A 166 25.92 -16.99 -2.96
N GLU A 167 26.54 -15.96 -3.49
CA GLU A 167 25.97 -14.59 -3.51
C GLU A 167 25.11 -14.40 -4.76
N ASP A 168 23.90 -13.86 -4.59
CA ASP A 168 23.03 -13.51 -5.71
C ASP A 168 22.06 -12.37 -5.32
N THR A 169 21.28 -11.94 -6.30
CA THR A 169 20.17 -10.99 -6.14
C THR A 169 18.98 -11.46 -6.93
N PHE A 170 17.89 -11.76 -6.22
CA PHE A 170 16.59 -12.09 -6.82
C PHE A 170 15.67 -10.88 -6.69
N GLU A 171 15.05 -10.46 -7.80
CA GLU A 171 14.12 -9.33 -7.83
C GLU A 171 12.88 -9.67 -8.63
N ASP A 172 11.71 -9.33 -8.09
CA ASP A 172 10.45 -9.36 -8.82
C ASP A 172 9.63 -8.09 -8.54
N SER A 173 8.79 -7.73 -9.49
CA SER A 173 7.95 -6.54 -9.41
C SER A 173 6.66 -6.73 -10.19
N GLY A 174 5.61 -6.10 -9.72
CA GLY A 174 4.32 -6.21 -10.36
C GLY A 174 3.34 -5.11 -9.99
N SER A 175 2.13 -5.29 -10.46
CA SER A 175 0.99 -4.43 -10.13
C SER A 175 -0.19 -5.31 -9.76
N SER A 176 -0.75 -5.08 -8.60
CA SER A 176 -1.91 -5.80 -8.07
C SER A 176 -3.08 -4.84 -7.85
N THR A 177 -4.30 -5.33 -8.01
CA THR A 177 -5.49 -4.55 -7.68
C THR A 177 -5.96 -4.93 -6.27
N GLY A 178 -6.26 -3.93 -5.44
CA GLY A 178 -6.68 -4.17 -4.08
C GLY A 178 -7.79 -3.25 -3.60
N ALA A 179 -8.41 -3.62 -2.49
CA ALA A 179 -9.37 -2.80 -1.79
C ALA A 179 -8.64 -1.81 -0.87
N ILE A 180 -9.19 -0.58 -0.79
CA ILE A 180 -8.67 0.46 0.11
C ILE A 180 -9.83 0.99 0.93
N PHE A 181 -9.63 1.10 2.24
CA PHE A 181 -10.55 1.74 3.17
C PHE A 181 -9.84 2.87 3.88
N VAL A 182 -10.56 3.96 4.10
CA VAL A 182 -10.02 5.17 4.75
C VAL A 182 -10.98 5.67 5.82
N GLY A 183 -10.43 6.19 6.89
CA GLY A 183 -11.21 6.88 7.93
C GLY A 183 -10.34 7.93 8.62
N GLY A 184 -10.93 9.07 8.94
CA GLY A 184 -10.14 10.13 9.54
C GLY A 184 -10.96 11.32 10.00
N VAL A 185 -10.23 12.30 10.50
CA VAL A 185 -10.79 13.60 10.89
C VAL A 185 -9.93 14.71 10.29
N ARG A 186 -10.57 15.62 9.59
CA ARG A 186 -9.96 16.81 9.00
C ARG A 186 -10.47 18.06 9.70
N PHE A 187 -9.55 18.94 10.09
CA PHE A 187 -9.82 20.29 10.55
C PHE A 187 -9.67 21.23 9.35
N ALA A 188 -10.80 21.79 8.92
CA ALA A 188 -10.88 22.54 7.67
C ALA A 188 -11.00 24.02 7.91
N GLY A 189 -9.98 24.77 7.50
CA GLY A 189 -10.01 26.24 7.39
C GLY A 189 -10.41 26.69 5.97
N PRO A 190 -10.44 28.02 5.71
CA PRO A 190 -10.84 28.56 4.41
C PRO A 190 -9.92 28.13 3.24
N ARG A 191 -8.61 28.02 3.47
CA ARG A 191 -7.60 27.71 2.44
C ARG A 191 -6.76 26.48 2.77
N PHE A 192 -6.68 26.10 4.03
CA PHE A 192 -5.85 25.00 4.49
C PHE A 192 -6.67 24.04 5.32
N SER A 193 -6.24 22.81 5.34
CA SER A 193 -6.77 21.79 6.21
C SER A 193 -5.63 20.96 6.79
N THR A 194 -5.84 20.40 7.97
CA THR A 194 -4.93 19.44 8.58
C THR A 194 -5.75 18.34 9.22
N GLY A 195 -5.18 17.15 9.39
CA GLY A 195 -5.93 16.05 9.98
C GLY A 195 -5.12 14.81 10.20
N GLY A 196 -5.82 13.77 10.64
CA GLY A 196 -5.33 12.41 10.76
C GLY A 196 -6.19 11.45 9.95
N GLU A 197 -5.56 10.49 9.32
CA GLU A 197 -6.20 9.45 8.52
C GLU A 197 -5.61 8.08 8.88
N ILE A 198 -6.47 7.09 9.00
CA ILE A 198 -6.10 5.68 9.03
C ILE A 198 -6.55 5.09 7.68
N ARG A 199 -5.63 4.40 7.02
CA ARG A 199 -5.89 3.71 5.74
C ARG A 199 -5.59 2.24 5.92
N TYR A 200 -6.51 1.40 5.47
CA TYR A 200 -6.32 -0.04 5.33
C TYR A 200 -6.26 -0.37 3.85
N GLN A 201 -5.29 -1.17 3.45
CA GLN A 201 -5.21 -1.75 2.11
C GLN A 201 -5.13 -3.27 2.19
N HIS A 202 -5.71 -3.93 1.19
CA HIS A 202 -5.63 -5.37 1.04
C HIS A 202 -5.38 -5.70 -0.44
N ALA A 203 -4.24 -6.31 -0.71
CA ALA A 203 -3.84 -6.78 -2.03
C ALA A 203 -2.76 -7.84 -1.90
N GLU A 204 -2.64 -8.68 -2.91
CA GLU A 204 -1.62 -9.72 -3.03
C GLU A 204 -0.96 -9.61 -4.40
N GLY A 205 0.34 -9.90 -4.47
CA GLY A 205 1.11 -10.04 -5.71
C GLY A 205 1.51 -11.50 -5.92
N ASP A 206 1.70 -11.89 -7.19
CA ASP A 206 2.25 -13.18 -7.55
C ASP A 206 3.74 -13.03 -7.86
N LEU A 207 4.57 -13.86 -7.26
CA LEU A 207 6.03 -13.92 -7.45
C LEU A 207 6.43 -14.99 -8.45
N SER A 208 7.59 -14.80 -9.07
CA SER A 208 8.24 -15.80 -9.92
C SER A 208 8.70 -17.02 -9.11
N ARG A 209 9.12 -18.07 -9.81
CA ARG A 209 9.59 -19.31 -9.19
C ARG A 209 10.98 -19.23 -8.57
N ASP A 210 11.62 -18.08 -8.65
CA ASP A 210 12.96 -17.84 -8.10
C ASP A 210 12.90 -17.58 -6.58
N PHE A 211 11.70 -17.36 -6.03
CA PHE A 211 11.44 -17.12 -4.62
C PHE A 211 10.88 -18.37 -3.92
N ALA A 212 11.09 -18.44 -2.61
CA ALA A 212 10.61 -19.56 -1.80
C ALA A 212 9.08 -19.62 -1.68
N GLY A 213 8.40 -18.45 -1.69
CA GLY A 213 6.94 -18.32 -1.76
C GLY A 213 6.48 -17.88 -3.14
N SER A 214 5.26 -18.22 -3.52
CA SER A 214 4.67 -17.81 -4.81
C SER A 214 3.86 -16.52 -4.74
N LYS A 215 3.63 -15.98 -3.54
CA LYS A 215 2.84 -14.79 -3.30
C LYS A 215 3.56 -13.79 -2.40
N ILE A 216 3.14 -12.54 -2.48
CA ILE A 216 3.52 -11.49 -1.54
C ILE A 216 2.28 -10.71 -1.11
N ASP A 217 2.03 -10.67 0.21
CA ASP A 217 0.96 -9.84 0.78
C ASP A 217 1.42 -8.39 0.87
N LEU A 218 0.64 -7.52 0.26
CA LEU A 218 0.86 -6.08 0.19
C LEU A 218 -0.12 -5.31 1.09
N GLY A 219 -0.88 -6.05 1.90
CA GLY A 219 -1.86 -5.53 2.83
C GLY A 219 -1.22 -4.87 4.06
N GLY A 220 -1.95 -3.93 4.64
CA GLY A 220 -1.48 -3.26 5.84
C GLY A 220 -2.31 -2.05 6.24
N TRP A 221 -1.90 -1.46 7.35
CA TRP A 221 -2.46 -0.24 7.90
C TRP A 221 -1.49 0.92 7.73
N THR A 222 -1.98 2.08 7.29
CA THR A 222 -1.18 3.30 7.24
C THR A 222 -1.82 4.35 8.14
N TYR A 223 -1.04 4.92 9.03
CA TYR A 223 -1.43 6.01 9.93
C TYR A 223 -0.84 7.29 9.40
N ASN A 224 -1.68 8.21 8.91
CA ASN A 224 -1.26 9.42 8.22
C ASN A 224 -1.59 10.69 9.01
N PHE A 225 -0.66 11.61 9.05
CA PHE A 225 -0.93 13.03 9.22
C PHE A 225 -1.14 13.67 7.84
N THR A 226 -2.14 14.53 7.71
CA THR A 226 -2.49 15.15 6.42
C THR A 226 -2.45 16.67 6.52
N VAL A 227 -1.90 17.31 5.49
CA VAL A 227 -1.95 18.76 5.30
C VAL A 227 -2.48 19.04 3.90
N GLY A 228 -3.54 19.82 3.80
CA GLY A 228 -4.23 20.11 2.55
C GLY A 228 -4.35 21.59 2.23
N MET A 229 -4.31 21.87 0.94
CA MET A 229 -4.66 23.18 0.37
C MET A 229 -6.01 23.07 -0.32
N ARG A 230 -6.93 23.98 0.00
CA ARG A 230 -8.32 24.01 -0.46
C ARG A 230 -8.54 25.19 -1.43
N PHE A 231 -9.20 24.93 -2.54
CA PHE A 231 -9.49 25.92 -3.59
C PHE A 231 -10.79 25.63 -4.34
#